data_4a0cff3cdac0201b497ad277f63e32ee
#
_entry.id   4a0cff3cdac0201b497ad277f63e32ee
#
_cell.length_a   1.000
_cell.length_b   1.000
_cell.length_c   1.000
_cell.angle_alpha   90.00
_cell.angle_beta   90.00
_cell.angle_gamma   90.00
#
_symmetry.space_group_name_H-M   'P 1'
#
loop_
_entity.id
_entity.type
_entity.pdbx_description
1 polymer ?
#
loop_
_entity_poly.entity_id
_entity_poly.type
_entity_poly.pdbx_seq_one_letter_code
_entity_poly.pdbx_strand_id
1 'polypeptide(L)'
;MKHERDELTRTGIAAVVLSLALLLSAPQGAFAQEQEPPQETHDGLTLVPDRKVAVAYIDSEADLSVYDRIMILDCHVAFKKDWQRDQKRSGSRICISSSDMEKIKADVAELFREVFTEKLGGDGGYEIVEAAGDDVLLVRPAIIDLDITVPDTMSAGRSSTYTSSAGAATIYIELYDSVTGDIFARAADRKAARSVGGYMSYTNRVTNRADARRMLGTWAELLRDRLDEFHGK
;
A
#
# COMPACT_ATOMS: atom_id res chain seq x y z
N MET A 1 68.12 66.06 41.97
CA MET A 1 69.22 65.70 41.05
C MET A 1 68.84 64.40 40.37
N LYS A 2 68.57 64.57 39.14
CA LYS A 2 69.02 63.78 37.97
C LYS A 2 68.51 62.33 37.89
N HIS A 3 67.61 62.16 36.96
CA HIS A 3 67.91 61.60 35.64
C HIS A 3 67.98 60.07 35.68
N GLU A 4 67.38 59.36 34.92
CA GLU A 4 67.02 59.33 33.49
C GLU A 4 66.81 57.89 33.13
N ARG A 5 65.72 57.65 32.38
CA ARG A 5 65.67 56.73 31.24
C ARG A 5 66.00 55.24 31.50
N ASP A 6 65.41 54.35 30.97
CA ASP A 6 64.76 54.14 29.68
C ASP A 6 63.91 52.90 29.77
N GLU A 7 62.77 53.01 29.24
CA GLU A 7 62.22 52.33 28.07
C GLU A 7 62.67 50.90 27.74
N LEU A 8 61.63 50.16 27.37
CA LEU A 8 61.67 48.99 26.56
C LEU A 8 61.95 47.66 27.31
N THR A 9 61.01 46.78 27.39
CA THR A 9 60.45 46.07 26.27
C THR A 9 59.12 45.40 26.63
N ARG A 10 58.14 45.80 25.92
CA ARG A 10 56.91 45.05 25.77
C ARG A 10 57.24 43.77 25.01
N THR A 11 57.11 42.64 25.65
CA THR A 11 56.92 41.36 24.89
C THR A 11 55.66 40.73 25.40
N GLY A 12 54.65 40.96 24.63
CA GLY A 12 53.36 40.37 24.86
C GLY A 12 53.43 38.87 24.67
N ILE A 13 53.12 38.16 25.71
CA ILE A 13 52.78 36.73 25.59
C ILE A 13 51.33 36.69 25.19
N ALA A 14 51.11 36.60 23.89
CA ALA A 14 49.80 36.27 23.33
C ALA A 14 49.44 34.81 23.72
N ALA A 15 48.57 34.69 24.71
CA ALA A 15 47.95 33.42 25.03
C ALA A 15 47.03 33.03 23.85
N VAL A 16 47.53 32.15 23.01
CA VAL A 16 46.71 31.49 21.98
C VAL A 16 45.80 30.52 22.71
N VAL A 17 44.58 30.96 22.98
CA VAL A 17 43.47 30.07 23.37
C VAL A 17 43.05 29.31 22.13
N LEU A 18 43.60 28.12 21.94
CA LEU A 18 43.18 27.19 20.92
C LEU A 18 41.81 26.59 21.34
N SER A 19 40.73 27.25 20.92
CA SER A 19 39.37 26.73 21.09
C SER A 19 39.23 25.53 20.17
N LEU A 20 39.41 24.33 20.72
CA LEU A 20 39.10 23.07 20.07
C LEU A 20 37.57 22.94 20.04
N ALA A 21 36.94 23.51 19.00
CA ALA A 21 35.56 23.25 18.68
C ALA A 21 35.44 21.79 18.20
N LEU A 22 35.14 20.92 19.13
CA LEU A 22 34.72 19.55 18.83
C LEU A 22 33.38 19.64 18.08
N LEU A 23 33.42 19.61 16.75
CA LEU A 23 32.25 19.38 15.90
C LEU A 23 31.75 17.96 16.20
N LEU A 24 30.80 17.86 17.13
CA LEU A 24 29.94 16.71 17.23
C LEU A 24 29.08 16.70 15.96
N SER A 25 29.57 16.06 14.90
CA SER A 25 28.74 15.61 13.80
C SER A 25 27.89 14.45 14.33
N ALA A 26 26.73 14.80 14.89
CA ALA A 26 25.67 13.82 15.10
C ALA A 26 25.35 13.21 13.74
N PRO A 27 25.29 11.88 13.59
CA PRO A 27 24.74 11.30 12.39
C PRO A 27 23.28 11.77 12.33
N GLN A 28 22.98 12.65 11.38
CA GLN A 28 21.62 12.94 11.01
C GLN A 28 21.07 11.61 10.52
N GLY A 29 20.27 10.95 11.36
CA GLY A 29 19.48 9.80 10.97
C GLY A 29 18.73 10.23 9.72
N ALA A 30 19.00 9.56 8.62
CA ALA A 30 18.21 9.67 7.41
C ALA A 30 16.80 9.16 7.76
N PHE A 31 15.98 10.07 8.27
CA PHE A 31 14.52 9.86 8.21
C PHE A 31 14.23 9.75 6.71
N ALA A 32 13.79 8.59 6.29
CA ALA A 32 13.22 8.43 4.96
C ALA A 32 12.15 9.53 4.84
N GLN A 33 12.45 10.58 4.10
CA GLN A 33 11.46 11.58 3.74
C GLN A 33 10.42 10.80 2.94
N GLU A 34 9.25 10.67 3.50
CA GLU A 34 8.07 10.21 2.79
C GLU A 34 7.86 11.24 1.68
N GLN A 35 8.33 10.89 0.49
CA GLN A 35 8.23 11.78 -0.66
C GLN A 35 6.75 11.96 -0.96
N GLU A 36 6.28 13.18 -0.94
CA GLU A 36 4.94 13.49 -1.40
C GLU A 36 4.76 12.96 -2.83
N PRO A 37 3.60 12.33 -3.13
CA PRO A 37 3.34 11.83 -4.46
C PRO A 37 3.39 12.98 -5.48
N PRO A 38 3.95 12.77 -6.68
CA PRO A 38 4.02 13.80 -7.71
C PRO A 38 2.62 14.31 -8.07
N GLN A 39 2.51 15.57 -8.44
CA GLN A 39 1.22 16.18 -8.80
C GLN A 39 0.65 15.61 -10.11
N GLU A 40 1.52 15.15 -11.00
CA GLU A 40 1.17 14.57 -12.29
C GLU A 40 2.04 13.35 -12.56
N THR A 41 1.48 12.32 -13.17
CA THR A 41 2.19 11.12 -13.60
C THR A 41 2.77 11.29 -14.99
N HIS A 42 3.68 10.43 -15.42
CA HIS A 42 4.30 10.45 -16.74
C HIS A 42 3.30 10.21 -17.90
N ASP A 43 2.17 9.64 -17.61
CA ASP A 43 1.04 9.37 -18.52
C ASP A 43 -0.08 10.43 -18.42
N GLY A 44 0.19 11.57 -17.77
CA GLY A 44 -0.69 12.74 -17.76
C GLY A 44 -1.80 12.72 -16.71
N LEU A 45 -1.85 11.71 -15.85
CA LEU A 45 -2.86 11.68 -14.78
C LEU A 45 -2.52 12.65 -13.66
N THR A 46 -3.52 13.38 -13.18
CA THR A 46 -3.40 14.38 -12.12
C THR A 46 -3.74 13.81 -10.75
N LEU A 47 -2.97 14.18 -9.73
CA LEU A 47 -3.18 13.73 -8.34
C LEU A 47 -4.53 14.24 -7.80
N VAL A 48 -5.34 13.33 -7.26
CA VAL A 48 -6.60 13.66 -6.59
C VAL A 48 -6.30 14.15 -5.18
N PRO A 49 -6.62 15.41 -4.81
CA PRO A 49 -6.29 15.97 -3.50
C PRO A 49 -7.12 15.34 -2.35
N ASP A 50 -8.45 15.27 -2.53
CA ASP A 50 -9.40 14.73 -1.54
C ASP A 50 -9.72 13.25 -1.82
N ARG A 51 -8.78 12.36 -1.47
CA ARG A 51 -8.88 10.94 -1.71
C ARG A 51 -9.10 10.14 -0.42
N LYS A 52 -9.92 9.09 -0.51
CA LYS A 52 -10.16 8.13 0.59
C LYS A 52 -9.15 6.97 0.59
N VAL A 53 -8.16 7.01 -0.31
CA VAL A 53 -7.07 6.01 -0.49
C VAL A 53 -5.71 6.68 -0.33
N ALA A 54 -4.65 5.91 -0.18
CA ALA A 54 -3.30 6.46 0.04
C ALA A 54 -2.86 7.37 -1.11
N VAL A 55 -3.09 6.96 -2.36
CA VAL A 55 -2.82 7.77 -3.55
C VAL A 55 -3.83 7.45 -4.64
N ALA A 56 -4.28 8.48 -5.37
CA ALA A 56 -5.12 8.33 -6.54
C ALA A 56 -4.77 9.41 -7.57
N TYR A 57 -4.78 9.02 -8.82
CA TYR A 57 -4.60 9.90 -9.99
C TYR A 57 -5.76 9.68 -10.96
N ILE A 58 -6.15 10.73 -11.64
CA ILE A 58 -7.23 10.70 -12.61
C ILE A 58 -6.87 11.58 -13.82
N ASP A 59 -7.33 11.18 -14.99
CA ASP A 59 -7.43 12.07 -16.13
C ASP A 59 -8.58 13.05 -15.88
N SER A 60 -8.26 14.32 -15.75
CA SER A 60 -9.25 15.37 -15.46
C SER A 60 -10.17 15.67 -16.66
N GLU A 61 -9.83 15.22 -17.85
CA GLU A 61 -10.62 15.39 -19.07
C GLU A 61 -11.50 14.19 -19.40
N ALA A 62 -11.28 13.05 -18.71
CA ALA A 62 -12.04 11.83 -18.95
C ALA A 62 -13.47 11.93 -18.42
N ASP A 63 -14.43 11.61 -19.27
CA ASP A 63 -15.84 11.44 -18.90
C ASP A 63 -16.13 9.97 -18.65
N LEU A 64 -16.16 9.57 -17.38
CA LEU A 64 -16.47 8.20 -16.99
C LEU A 64 -17.97 7.90 -16.99
N SER A 65 -18.85 8.87 -17.19
CA SER A 65 -20.30 8.68 -17.19
C SER A 65 -20.83 7.89 -18.38
N VAL A 66 -20.00 7.71 -19.42
CA VAL A 66 -20.35 6.93 -20.62
C VAL A 66 -20.19 5.41 -20.44
N TYR A 67 -19.57 4.96 -19.34
CA TYR A 67 -19.25 3.56 -19.09
C TYR A 67 -20.27 2.91 -18.13
N ASP A 68 -21.30 2.29 -18.68
CA ASP A 68 -22.34 1.60 -17.90
C ASP A 68 -22.00 0.14 -17.57
N ARG A 69 -20.97 -0.41 -18.22
CA ARG A 69 -20.51 -1.79 -18.05
C ARG A 69 -19.06 -1.85 -17.60
N ILE A 70 -18.71 -2.91 -16.88
CA ILE A 70 -17.36 -3.09 -16.31
C ILE A 70 -16.79 -4.45 -16.72
N MET A 71 -15.57 -4.46 -17.24
CA MET A 71 -14.77 -5.66 -17.44
C MET A 71 -13.67 -5.71 -16.38
N ILE A 72 -13.64 -6.76 -15.56
CA ILE A 72 -12.64 -6.94 -14.52
C ILE A 72 -11.62 -7.97 -14.98
N LEU A 73 -10.36 -7.54 -15.15
CA LEU A 73 -9.25 -8.45 -15.48
C LEU A 73 -8.88 -9.34 -14.28
N ASP A 74 -8.12 -10.39 -14.57
CA ASP A 74 -7.54 -11.23 -13.52
C ASP A 74 -6.63 -10.43 -12.60
N CYS A 75 -6.84 -10.58 -11.30
CA CYS A 75 -6.05 -9.87 -10.29
C CYS A 75 -4.66 -10.46 -10.18
N HIS A 76 -3.63 -9.66 -10.48
CA HIS A 76 -2.25 -10.05 -10.19
C HIS A 76 -1.98 -10.02 -8.69
N VAL A 77 -1.47 -11.11 -8.13
CA VAL A 77 -1.17 -11.20 -6.69
C VAL A 77 0.32 -11.47 -6.46
N ALA A 78 0.96 -10.61 -5.68
CA ALA A 78 2.36 -10.74 -5.29
C ALA A 78 2.54 -10.63 -3.78
N PHE A 79 3.30 -11.55 -3.22
CA PHE A 79 3.69 -11.46 -1.81
C PHE A 79 4.71 -10.34 -1.59
N LYS A 80 4.77 -9.85 -0.37
CA LYS A 80 5.82 -8.98 0.12
C LYS A 80 7.19 -9.62 -0.12
N LYS A 81 8.16 -8.78 -0.48
CA LYS A 81 9.54 -9.23 -0.63
C LYS A 81 10.00 -10.02 0.60
N ASP A 82 10.65 -11.15 0.35
CA ASP A 82 11.19 -12.04 1.39
C ASP A 82 10.15 -12.70 2.32
N TRP A 83 8.85 -12.56 2.07
CA TRP A 83 7.77 -13.08 2.91
C TRP A 83 7.97 -14.55 3.29
N GLN A 84 8.28 -15.43 2.33
CA GLN A 84 8.49 -16.87 2.59
C GLN A 84 9.67 -17.10 3.54
N ARG A 85 10.75 -16.34 3.41
CA ARG A 85 11.92 -16.41 4.29
C ARG A 85 11.59 -15.96 5.70
N ASP A 86 10.80 -14.90 5.83
CA ASP A 86 10.40 -14.34 7.11
C ASP A 86 9.45 -15.28 7.85
N GLN A 87 8.55 -15.99 7.15
CA GLN A 87 7.72 -17.06 7.73
C GLN A 87 8.58 -18.19 8.36
N LYS A 88 9.66 -18.60 7.70
CA LYS A 88 10.59 -19.60 8.23
C LYS A 88 11.33 -19.13 9.49
N ARG A 89 11.63 -17.84 9.59
CA ARG A 89 12.34 -17.23 10.74
C ARG A 89 11.44 -16.99 11.96
N SER A 90 10.15 -16.82 11.77
CA SER A 90 9.20 -16.54 12.84
C SER A 90 8.95 -17.72 13.81
N GLY A 91 9.71 -18.81 13.67
CA GLY A 91 9.58 -19.99 14.52
C GLY A 91 8.37 -20.87 14.18
N SER A 92 7.66 -20.53 13.13
CA SER A 92 6.61 -21.37 12.57
C SER A 92 7.22 -22.68 12.08
N ARG A 93 6.69 -23.81 12.54
CA ARG A 93 7.07 -25.14 12.04
C ARG A 93 6.54 -25.41 10.63
N ILE A 94 5.86 -24.45 10.02
CA ILE A 94 5.24 -24.57 8.70
C ILE A 94 6.27 -24.30 7.63
N CYS A 95 6.53 -25.30 6.82
CA CYS A 95 7.31 -25.14 5.60
C CYS A 95 6.36 -24.80 4.44
N ILE A 96 6.24 -23.52 4.12
CA ILE A 96 5.44 -23.05 2.98
C ILE A 96 6.23 -23.30 1.70
N SER A 97 5.69 -24.13 0.83
CA SER A 97 6.27 -24.42 -0.49
C SER A 97 5.90 -23.33 -1.51
N SER A 98 6.59 -23.32 -2.65
CA SER A 98 6.20 -22.45 -3.77
C SER A 98 4.80 -22.79 -4.30
N SER A 99 4.42 -24.08 -4.27
CA SER A 99 3.07 -24.52 -4.66
C SER A 99 1.99 -23.96 -3.71
N ASP A 100 2.28 -23.91 -2.41
CA ASP A 100 1.35 -23.28 -1.44
C ASP A 100 1.19 -21.79 -1.70
N MET A 101 2.29 -21.11 -2.05
CA MET A 101 2.26 -19.70 -2.41
C MET A 101 1.40 -19.44 -3.65
N GLU A 102 1.56 -20.24 -4.71
CA GLU A 102 0.72 -20.09 -5.92
C GLU A 102 -0.76 -20.35 -5.63
N LYS A 103 -1.05 -21.34 -4.78
CA LYS A 103 -2.43 -21.59 -4.35
C LYS A 103 -3.01 -20.42 -3.57
N ILE A 104 -2.25 -19.82 -2.66
CA ILE A 104 -2.70 -18.63 -1.91
C ILE A 104 -2.96 -17.47 -2.86
N LYS A 105 -2.10 -17.23 -3.85
CA LYS A 105 -2.30 -16.19 -4.85
C LYS A 105 -3.60 -16.41 -5.63
N ALA A 106 -3.85 -17.64 -6.08
CA ALA A 106 -5.06 -17.99 -6.79
C ALA A 106 -6.32 -17.80 -5.92
N ASP A 107 -6.31 -18.26 -4.66
CA ASP A 107 -7.41 -18.08 -3.71
C ASP A 107 -7.71 -16.59 -3.44
N VAL A 108 -6.67 -15.73 -3.39
CA VAL A 108 -6.83 -14.27 -3.20
C VAL A 108 -7.38 -13.61 -4.47
N ALA A 109 -6.89 -13.99 -5.65
CA ALA A 109 -7.39 -13.47 -6.92
C ALA A 109 -8.85 -13.85 -7.17
N GLU A 110 -9.24 -15.10 -6.85
CA GLU A 110 -10.62 -15.55 -6.91
C GLU A 110 -11.53 -14.77 -5.95
N LEU A 111 -11.09 -14.59 -4.71
CA LEU A 111 -11.83 -13.81 -3.72
C LEU A 111 -11.98 -12.34 -4.14
N PHE A 112 -10.94 -11.75 -4.76
CA PHE A 112 -11.03 -10.43 -5.34
C PHE A 112 -12.14 -10.36 -6.39
N ARG A 113 -12.11 -11.24 -7.37
CA ARG A 113 -13.13 -11.28 -8.45
C ARG A 113 -14.53 -11.44 -7.87
N GLU A 114 -14.71 -12.39 -6.92
CA GLU A 114 -16.00 -12.61 -6.26
C GLU A 114 -16.53 -11.32 -5.60
N VAL A 115 -15.70 -10.66 -4.78
CA VAL A 115 -16.11 -9.49 -4.00
C VAL A 115 -16.35 -8.26 -4.90
N PHE A 116 -15.46 -8.03 -5.87
CA PHE A 116 -15.62 -6.88 -6.78
C PHE A 116 -16.81 -7.05 -7.71
N THR A 117 -17.06 -8.26 -8.23
CA THR A 117 -18.26 -8.55 -9.02
C THR A 117 -19.53 -8.33 -8.20
N GLU A 118 -19.58 -8.82 -6.94
CA GLU A 118 -20.72 -8.63 -6.05
C GLU A 118 -20.96 -7.14 -5.75
N LYS A 119 -19.91 -6.37 -5.43
CA LYS A 119 -20.05 -4.98 -5.00
C LYS A 119 -20.30 -4.03 -6.17
N LEU A 120 -19.62 -4.21 -7.29
CA LEU A 120 -19.82 -3.35 -8.46
C LEU A 120 -21.10 -3.69 -9.20
N GLY A 121 -21.46 -4.98 -9.29
CA GLY A 121 -22.66 -5.44 -9.99
C GLY A 121 -23.93 -5.52 -9.13
N GLY A 122 -23.85 -5.20 -7.81
CA GLY A 122 -25.02 -5.25 -6.91
C GLY A 122 -26.12 -4.25 -7.30
N ASP A 123 -27.19 -4.21 -6.51
CA ASP A 123 -28.40 -3.42 -6.78
C ASP A 123 -28.09 -2.00 -7.27
N GLY A 124 -28.59 -1.64 -8.47
CA GLY A 124 -28.32 -0.37 -9.13
C GLY A 124 -26.87 -0.18 -9.59
N GLY A 125 -26.06 -1.25 -9.60
CA GLY A 125 -24.67 -1.23 -10.03
C GLY A 125 -24.49 -1.37 -11.54
N TYR A 126 -23.30 -1.84 -11.91
CA TYR A 126 -22.83 -1.94 -13.30
C TYR A 126 -22.96 -3.37 -13.80
N GLU A 127 -23.26 -3.54 -15.09
CA GLU A 127 -23.21 -4.86 -15.72
C GLU A 127 -21.75 -5.33 -15.82
N ILE A 128 -21.46 -6.52 -15.25
CA ILE A 128 -20.11 -7.11 -15.34
C ILE A 128 -20.05 -7.98 -16.60
N VAL A 129 -19.12 -7.63 -17.51
CA VAL A 129 -18.95 -8.27 -18.82
C VAL A 129 -17.54 -8.84 -19.00
N GLU A 130 -17.40 -9.77 -19.95
CA GLU A 130 -16.13 -10.44 -20.27
C GLU A 130 -15.52 -9.93 -21.59
N ALA A 131 -16.19 -9.02 -22.29
CA ALA A 131 -15.74 -8.50 -23.58
C ALA A 131 -15.64 -6.98 -23.58
N ALA A 132 -14.68 -6.46 -24.33
CA ALA A 132 -14.52 -5.04 -24.56
C ALA A 132 -15.69 -4.46 -25.37
N GLY A 133 -15.99 -3.19 -25.17
CA GLY A 133 -17.03 -2.43 -25.87
C GLY A 133 -16.89 -0.94 -25.60
N ASP A 134 -17.55 -0.13 -26.41
CA ASP A 134 -17.43 1.35 -26.37
C ASP A 134 -17.92 1.96 -25.05
N ASP A 135 -18.77 1.24 -24.30
CA ASP A 135 -19.33 1.61 -23.01
C ASP A 135 -18.80 0.74 -21.85
N VAL A 136 -17.68 0.03 -22.06
CA VAL A 136 -17.08 -0.90 -21.11
C VAL A 136 -15.83 -0.30 -20.49
N LEU A 137 -15.87 -0.05 -19.20
CA LEU A 137 -14.71 0.34 -18.39
C LEU A 137 -13.90 -0.90 -18.02
N LEU A 138 -12.62 -0.91 -18.36
CA LEU A 138 -11.68 -1.96 -18.00
C LEU A 138 -11.06 -1.68 -16.64
N VAL A 139 -11.27 -2.59 -15.69
CA VAL A 139 -10.64 -2.58 -14.36
C VAL A 139 -9.46 -3.56 -14.36
N ARG A 140 -8.24 -3.05 -14.18
CA ARG A 140 -7.01 -3.82 -14.06
C ARG A 140 -6.50 -3.80 -12.62
N PRO A 141 -6.73 -4.86 -11.84
CA PRO A 141 -6.33 -4.92 -10.45
C PRO A 141 -4.99 -5.60 -10.24
N ALA A 142 -4.30 -5.21 -9.16
CA ALA A 142 -3.21 -5.97 -8.59
C ALA A 142 -3.25 -5.89 -7.06
N ILE A 143 -2.87 -6.96 -6.39
CA ILE A 143 -2.59 -7.00 -4.95
C ILE A 143 -1.11 -7.27 -4.79
N ILE A 144 -0.41 -6.30 -4.22
CA ILE A 144 1.04 -6.38 -3.99
C ILE A 144 1.35 -6.29 -2.49
N ASP A 145 2.58 -6.61 -2.15
CA ASP A 145 3.02 -6.63 -0.75
C ASP A 145 2.10 -7.45 0.17
N LEU A 146 1.55 -8.55 -0.36
CA LEU A 146 0.71 -9.44 0.42
C LEU A 146 1.51 -10.04 1.58
N ASP A 147 1.13 -9.69 2.79
CA ASP A 147 1.76 -10.11 4.04
C ASP A 147 0.68 -10.73 4.91
N ILE A 148 0.59 -12.05 4.92
CA ILE A 148 -0.41 -12.81 5.68
C ILE A 148 0.26 -13.71 6.69
N THR A 149 -0.42 -13.95 7.80
CA THR A 149 -0.02 -14.96 8.76
C THR A 149 -0.69 -16.28 8.38
N VAL A 150 0.13 -17.28 8.04
CA VAL A 150 -0.39 -18.62 7.74
C VAL A 150 -0.67 -19.34 9.06
N PRO A 151 -1.92 -19.82 9.28
CA PRO A 151 -2.24 -20.58 10.46
C PRO A 151 -1.50 -21.92 10.47
N ASP A 152 -1.03 -22.35 11.63
CA ASP A 152 -0.44 -23.67 11.82
C ASP A 152 -1.54 -24.75 11.71
N THR A 153 -1.73 -25.29 10.51
CA THR A 153 -2.74 -26.34 10.24
C THR A 153 -2.19 -27.76 10.37
N MET A 154 -0.86 -27.90 10.60
CA MET A 154 -0.20 -29.21 10.59
C MET A 154 -0.07 -29.86 11.97
N SER A 155 -0.47 -29.19 13.04
CA SER A 155 -0.46 -29.77 14.36
C SER A 155 -1.81 -30.40 14.68
N ALA A 156 -1.87 -31.73 14.75
CA ALA A 156 -3.01 -32.49 15.30
C ALA A 156 -3.26 -32.21 16.79
N GLY A 157 -2.51 -31.32 17.41
CA GLY A 157 -2.68 -30.78 18.76
C GLY A 157 -3.25 -29.36 18.68
N ARG A 158 -4.05 -28.99 19.68
CA ARG A 158 -4.66 -27.66 19.85
C ARG A 158 -3.63 -26.53 19.91
N SER A 159 -2.98 -26.23 18.79
CA SER A 159 -2.10 -25.08 18.64
C SER A 159 -2.94 -23.91 18.12
N SER A 160 -3.17 -22.93 18.97
CA SER A 160 -3.88 -21.68 18.61
C SER A 160 -2.84 -20.64 18.28
N THR A 161 -2.83 -20.16 17.01
CA THR A 161 -1.98 -19.04 16.60
C THR A 161 -2.72 -17.74 16.87
N TYR A 162 -2.16 -16.92 17.75
CA TYR A 162 -2.68 -15.58 18.04
C TYR A 162 -1.79 -14.54 17.39
N THR A 163 -2.38 -13.65 16.60
CA THR A 163 -1.64 -12.55 15.97
C THR A 163 -2.35 -11.23 16.22
N SER A 164 -1.59 -10.14 16.18
CA SER A 164 -2.13 -8.78 16.25
C SER A 164 -2.71 -8.30 14.90
N SER A 165 -2.43 -9.03 13.81
CA SER A 165 -2.92 -8.73 12.47
C SER A 165 -3.09 -10.03 11.69
N ALA A 166 -4.22 -10.18 11.01
CA ALA A 166 -4.47 -11.30 10.10
C ALA A 166 -3.71 -11.16 8.77
N GLY A 167 -3.21 -9.98 8.48
CA GLY A 167 -2.44 -9.69 7.29
C GLY A 167 -2.49 -8.22 6.87
N ALA A 168 -1.72 -7.90 5.84
CA ALA A 168 -1.71 -6.61 5.17
C ALA A 168 -1.56 -6.81 3.66
N ALA A 169 -2.11 -5.90 2.87
CA ALA A 169 -1.96 -5.89 1.43
C ALA A 169 -2.04 -4.47 0.89
N THR A 170 -1.39 -4.23 -0.23
CA THR A 170 -1.56 -3.02 -1.03
C THR A 170 -2.37 -3.38 -2.26
N ILE A 171 -3.53 -2.76 -2.42
CA ILE A 171 -4.28 -2.83 -3.68
C ILE A 171 -3.75 -1.76 -4.63
N TYR A 172 -3.73 -2.12 -5.90
CA TYR A 172 -3.43 -1.24 -7.01
C TYR A 172 -4.50 -1.46 -8.07
N ILE A 173 -5.17 -0.41 -8.48
CA ILE A 173 -6.23 -0.46 -9.48
C ILE A 173 -5.94 0.59 -10.55
N GLU A 174 -6.05 0.19 -11.80
CA GLU A 174 -6.07 1.07 -12.95
C GLU A 174 -7.38 0.92 -13.70
N LEU A 175 -7.88 2.03 -14.24
CA LEU A 175 -9.10 2.10 -15.04
C LEU A 175 -8.72 2.54 -16.46
N TYR A 176 -9.22 1.82 -17.45
CA TYR A 176 -8.94 2.06 -18.85
C TYR A 176 -10.23 2.05 -19.68
N ASP A 177 -10.19 2.72 -20.84
CA ASP A 177 -11.09 2.38 -21.92
C ASP A 177 -10.76 0.98 -22.42
N SER A 178 -11.80 0.11 -22.55
CA SER A 178 -11.57 -1.29 -22.90
C SER A 178 -11.21 -1.50 -24.37
N VAL A 179 -11.49 -0.53 -25.24
CA VAL A 179 -11.25 -0.59 -26.70
C VAL A 179 -9.94 0.10 -27.06
N THR A 180 -9.74 1.36 -26.61
CA THR A 180 -8.56 2.14 -26.95
C THR A 180 -7.36 1.84 -26.07
N GLY A 181 -7.60 1.39 -24.82
CA GLY A 181 -6.57 1.18 -23.82
C GLY A 181 -6.06 2.48 -23.19
N ASP A 182 -6.75 3.59 -23.38
CA ASP A 182 -6.43 4.85 -22.72
C ASP A 182 -6.67 4.74 -21.20
N ILE A 183 -5.73 5.24 -20.42
CA ILE A 183 -5.83 5.19 -18.96
C ILE A 183 -6.59 6.39 -18.42
N PHE A 184 -7.60 6.15 -17.59
CA PHE A 184 -8.41 7.19 -16.96
C PHE A 184 -8.06 7.43 -15.50
N ALA A 185 -7.66 6.40 -14.78
CA ALA A 185 -7.34 6.54 -13.36
C ALA A 185 -6.38 5.46 -12.87
N ARG A 186 -5.69 5.80 -11.80
CA ARG A 186 -4.81 4.89 -11.08
C ARG A 186 -4.91 5.16 -9.60
N ALA A 187 -5.10 4.12 -8.80
CA ALA A 187 -5.16 4.24 -7.35
C ALA A 187 -4.34 3.15 -6.67
N ALA A 188 -3.74 3.51 -5.55
CA ALA A 188 -3.09 2.56 -4.65
C ALA A 188 -3.49 2.83 -3.20
N ASP A 189 -3.74 1.78 -2.45
CA ASP A 189 -4.05 1.88 -1.03
C ASP A 189 -3.51 0.66 -0.26
N ARG A 190 -2.98 0.90 0.93
CA ARG A 190 -2.49 -0.16 1.81
C ARG A 190 -3.38 -0.28 3.03
N LYS A 191 -3.90 -1.46 3.25
CA LYS A 191 -4.64 -1.79 4.47
C LYS A 191 -4.02 -2.98 5.18
N ALA A 192 -4.09 -2.93 6.50
CA ALA A 192 -3.81 -4.06 7.37
C ALA A 192 -5.13 -4.48 8.03
N ALA A 193 -5.39 -5.79 8.05
CA ALA A 193 -6.48 -6.33 8.83
C ALA A 193 -6.19 -6.08 10.32
N ARG A 194 -7.00 -5.24 10.95
CA ARG A 194 -6.85 -4.91 12.37
C ARG A 194 -7.64 -5.90 13.20
N SER A 195 -7.02 -6.41 14.25
CA SER A 195 -7.73 -7.09 15.30
C SER A 195 -8.72 -6.11 15.96
N VAL A 196 -10.00 -6.45 15.96
CA VAL A 196 -11.04 -5.63 16.60
C VAL A 196 -10.81 -5.67 18.12
N GLY A 197 -10.57 -4.49 18.72
CA GLY A 197 -10.47 -4.35 20.18
C GLY A 197 -9.07 -4.50 20.77
N GLY A 198 -8.00 -4.55 19.98
CA GLY A 198 -6.62 -4.57 20.50
C GLY A 198 -6.20 -5.90 21.15
N TYR A 199 -7.03 -6.91 21.10
CA TYR A 199 -6.71 -8.26 21.58
C TYR A 199 -6.11 -9.09 20.45
N MET A 200 -5.19 -10.00 20.80
CA MET A 200 -4.70 -11.02 19.88
C MET A 200 -5.87 -11.85 19.34
N SER A 201 -6.05 -11.87 18.04
CA SER A 201 -7.13 -12.61 17.39
C SER A 201 -6.67 -14.02 17.03
N TYR A 202 -7.58 -14.98 17.19
CA TYR A 202 -7.37 -16.33 16.71
C TYR A 202 -7.34 -16.34 15.19
N THR A 203 -6.23 -16.75 14.61
CA THR A 203 -6.01 -16.79 13.17
C THR A 203 -6.24 -18.21 12.65
N ASN A 204 -7.21 -18.37 11.75
CA ASN A 204 -7.46 -19.58 11.00
C ASN A 204 -7.86 -19.24 9.56
N ARG A 205 -8.01 -20.25 8.69
CA ARG A 205 -8.38 -20.03 7.29
C ARG A 205 -9.70 -19.25 7.15
N VAL A 206 -10.68 -19.50 8.01
CA VAL A 206 -12.00 -18.85 7.94
C VAL A 206 -11.92 -17.38 8.32
N THR A 207 -11.22 -17.06 9.42
CA THR A 207 -11.05 -15.67 9.87
C THR A 207 -10.22 -14.88 8.88
N ASN A 208 -9.14 -15.46 8.32
CA ASN A 208 -8.33 -14.79 7.30
C ASN A 208 -9.13 -14.48 6.03
N ARG A 209 -9.97 -15.42 5.56
CA ARG A 209 -10.85 -15.18 4.40
C ARG A 209 -11.90 -14.10 4.69
N ALA A 210 -12.49 -14.09 5.88
CA ALA A 210 -13.48 -13.09 6.28
C ALA A 210 -12.86 -11.69 6.38
N ASP A 211 -11.64 -11.59 6.92
CA ASP A 211 -10.92 -10.33 7.02
C ASP A 211 -10.49 -9.82 5.63
N ALA A 212 -10.00 -10.71 4.77
CA ALA A 212 -9.68 -10.37 3.38
C ALA A 212 -10.93 -9.91 2.61
N ARG A 213 -12.07 -10.63 2.75
CA ARG A 213 -13.34 -10.24 2.13
C ARG A 213 -13.80 -8.86 2.58
N ARG A 214 -13.70 -8.55 3.87
CA ARG A 214 -14.05 -7.23 4.41
C ARG A 214 -13.15 -6.13 3.84
N MET A 215 -11.85 -6.37 3.77
CA MET A 215 -10.89 -5.43 3.23
C MET A 215 -11.12 -5.18 1.74
N LEU A 216 -11.31 -6.22 0.95
CA LEU A 216 -11.64 -6.15 -0.48
C LEU A 216 -12.98 -5.44 -0.69
N GLY A 217 -14.00 -5.75 0.14
CA GLY A 217 -15.31 -5.10 0.09
C GLY A 217 -15.22 -3.60 0.29
N THR A 218 -14.40 -3.14 1.25
CA THR A 218 -14.18 -1.70 1.45
C THR A 218 -13.57 -1.03 0.21
N TRP A 219 -12.60 -1.68 -0.45
CA TRP A 219 -12.00 -1.11 -1.66
C TRP A 219 -12.96 -1.13 -2.86
N ALA A 220 -13.75 -2.20 -3.00
CA ALA A 220 -14.77 -2.28 -4.04
C ALA A 220 -15.88 -1.23 -3.86
N GLU A 221 -16.30 -0.98 -2.61
CA GLU A 221 -17.25 0.09 -2.28
C GLU A 221 -16.69 1.47 -2.62
N LEU A 222 -15.43 1.75 -2.27
CA LEU A 222 -14.78 3.03 -2.63
C LEU A 222 -14.72 3.25 -4.14
N LEU A 223 -14.44 2.19 -4.91
CA LEU A 223 -14.45 2.28 -6.37
C LEU A 223 -15.85 2.53 -6.89
N ARG A 224 -16.86 1.79 -6.38
CA ARG A 224 -18.25 1.97 -6.76
C ARG A 224 -18.74 3.38 -6.45
N ASP A 225 -18.56 3.85 -5.22
CA ASP A 225 -18.93 5.21 -4.80
C ASP A 225 -18.35 6.26 -5.78
N ARG A 226 -17.09 6.06 -6.18
CA ARG A 226 -16.43 6.99 -7.10
C ARG A 226 -17.02 6.95 -8.50
N LEU A 227 -17.36 5.78 -9.01
CA LEU A 227 -18.02 5.64 -10.31
C LEU A 227 -19.45 6.20 -10.27
N ASP A 228 -20.18 5.96 -9.18
CA ASP A 228 -21.53 6.48 -8.97
C ASP A 228 -21.54 8.02 -8.95
N GLU A 229 -20.49 8.67 -8.39
CA GLU A 229 -20.32 10.14 -8.45
C GLU A 229 -20.30 10.68 -9.89
N PHE A 230 -19.62 9.98 -10.84
CA PHE A 230 -19.60 10.35 -12.26
C PHE A 230 -20.95 10.17 -12.94
N HIS A 231 -21.76 9.23 -12.48
CA HIS A 231 -23.11 8.96 -13.01
C HIS A 231 -24.21 9.75 -12.30
N GLY A 232 -23.85 10.56 -11.29
CA GLY A 232 -24.81 11.35 -10.51
C GLY A 232 -25.78 10.51 -9.67
N LYS A 233 -25.35 9.33 -9.24
CA LYS A 233 -26.10 8.38 -8.41
C LYS A 233 -25.87 8.59 -6.92
#